data_e2df7897f59e2fb4a3dca1eeee0bfcd1
#
_entry.id   e2df7897f59e2fb4a3dca1eeee0bfcd1
#
_cell.length_a   1.000
_cell.length_b   1.000
_cell.length_c   1.000
_cell.angle_alpha   90.00
_cell.angle_beta   90.00
_cell.angle_gamma   90.00
#
_symmetry.space_group_name_H-M   'P 1'
#
loop_
_entity.id
_entity.type
_entity.pdbx_description
1 polymer ?
#
loop_
_entity_poly.entity_id
_entity_poly.type
_entity_poly.pdbx_seq_one_letter_code
_entity_poly.pdbx_strand_id
1 'polypeptide(L)'
;MQTADFNTGFFTGINYWASNNAINMWRDFDEHVVENDFKLLKNAGITHLRVFPLWPVFQPLTALYGSTTKVYEYAFGEDPLPDTEAGRAGVSESACQKFEVFCRLAQKHGLKLIVALITGHMSFRTYCPPAFEGRELLSDPEVLKWQVRFVKYFVKRFAAQPAILGWDLGNEPVNLPGCQNNPNIFYVWCTLIADAARSCDPNHPIISGLDNSDIE
;
A
#
# COMPACT_ATOMS: atom_id res chain seq x y z
N MET A 1 6.55 19.65 -16.35
CA MET A 1 6.39 18.96 -15.05
C MET A 1 5.29 19.70 -14.31
N GLN A 2 4.04 19.20 -14.33
CA GLN A 2 2.93 19.82 -13.60
C GLN A 2 2.98 19.30 -12.18
N THR A 3 3.36 20.16 -11.24
CA THR A 3 3.06 19.93 -9.82
C THR A 3 1.55 19.77 -9.67
N ALA A 4 1.09 18.73 -9.00
CA ALA A 4 -0.32 18.56 -8.72
C ALA A 4 -0.82 19.82 -7.99
N ASP A 5 -1.70 20.57 -8.64
CA ASP A 5 -2.22 21.82 -8.08
C ASP A 5 -3.34 21.49 -7.09
N PHE A 6 -2.96 21.34 -5.83
CA PHE A 6 -3.91 21.15 -4.72
C PHE A 6 -4.65 22.43 -4.34
N ASN A 7 -4.35 23.56 -4.99
CA ASN A 7 -4.81 24.89 -4.57
C ASN A 7 -6.07 25.39 -5.28
N THR A 8 -6.66 24.64 -6.19
CA THR A 8 -7.81 25.17 -6.95
C THR A 8 -9.05 24.29 -6.81
N GLY A 9 -9.83 24.52 -5.76
CA GLY A 9 -11.22 24.11 -5.68
C GLY A 9 -11.51 22.99 -4.67
N PHE A 10 -12.78 22.85 -4.35
CA PHE A 10 -13.31 21.75 -3.55
C PHE A 10 -13.38 20.47 -4.40
N PHE A 11 -12.91 19.35 -3.88
CA PHE A 11 -13.08 18.03 -4.50
C PHE A 11 -13.69 17.04 -3.53
N THR A 12 -14.42 16.07 -4.07
CA THR A 12 -15.04 14.99 -3.31
C THR A 12 -14.27 13.69 -3.55
N GLY A 13 -14.01 12.98 -2.45
CA GLY A 13 -13.29 11.71 -2.48
C GLY A 13 -13.90 10.69 -1.53
N ILE A 14 -13.62 9.43 -1.78
CA ILE A 14 -14.04 8.31 -0.91
C ILE A 14 -12.89 7.31 -0.71
N ASN A 15 -12.97 6.55 0.38
CA ASN A 15 -12.23 5.30 0.51
C ASN A 15 -12.87 4.24 -0.41
N TYR A 16 -12.08 3.65 -1.29
CA TYR A 16 -12.61 2.72 -2.30
C TYR A 16 -12.23 1.27 -2.01
N TRP A 17 -13.23 0.43 -2.04
CA TRP A 17 -13.16 -1.01 -2.18
C TRP A 17 -14.15 -1.46 -3.25
N ALA A 18 -13.82 -2.50 -4.03
CA ALA A 18 -14.72 -3.01 -5.06
C ALA A 18 -16.05 -3.49 -4.46
N SER A 19 -17.16 -3.13 -5.12
CA SER A 19 -18.52 -3.32 -4.60
C SER A 19 -18.91 -4.78 -4.39
N ASN A 20 -18.28 -5.72 -5.09
CA ASN A 20 -18.61 -7.15 -5.04
C ASN A 20 -17.90 -7.93 -3.92
N ASN A 21 -16.67 -7.53 -3.53
CA ASN A 21 -15.81 -8.36 -2.67
C ASN A 21 -14.95 -7.59 -1.67
N ALA A 22 -15.11 -6.25 -1.60
CA ALA A 22 -14.50 -5.38 -0.60
C ALA A 22 -13.00 -5.68 -0.38
N ILE A 23 -12.60 -6.10 0.83
CA ILE A 23 -11.22 -6.37 1.24
C ILE A 23 -10.53 -7.43 0.37
N ASN A 24 -11.27 -8.30 -0.28
CA ASN A 24 -10.73 -9.35 -1.15
C ASN A 24 -10.49 -8.87 -2.60
N MET A 25 -10.78 -7.62 -2.93
CA MET A 25 -10.73 -7.11 -4.29
C MET A 25 -9.41 -7.39 -5.03
N TRP A 26 -8.27 -7.41 -4.32
CA TRP A 26 -6.98 -7.67 -4.95
C TRP A 26 -6.69 -9.16 -5.18
N ARG A 27 -7.30 -10.05 -4.39
CA ARG A 27 -7.24 -11.50 -4.60
C ARG A 27 -8.13 -11.89 -5.76
N ASP A 28 -9.38 -11.45 -5.71
CA ASP A 28 -10.46 -11.78 -6.65
C ASP A 28 -10.78 -10.56 -7.54
N PHE A 29 -9.73 -10.04 -8.19
CA PHE A 29 -9.84 -8.81 -8.97
C PHE A 29 -10.70 -9.02 -10.21
N ASP A 30 -11.77 -8.21 -10.32
CA ASP A 30 -12.67 -8.18 -11.46
C ASP A 30 -12.64 -6.77 -12.11
N GLU A 31 -12.03 -6.68 -13.28
CA GLU A 31 -11.89 -5.44 -14.05
C GLU A 31 -13.26 -4.83 -14.40
N HIS A 32 -14.26 -5.67 -14.71
CA HIS A 32 -15.59 -5.20 -15.10
C HIS A 32 -16.35 -4.57 -13.91
N VAL A 33 -16.23 -5.17 -12.74
CA VAL A 33 -16.83 -4.61 -11.51
C VAL A 33 -16.18 -3.26 -11.18
N VAL A 34 -14.84 -3.21 -11.17
CA VAL A 34 -14.11 -1.96 -10.91
C VAL A 34 -14.48 -0.87 -11.91
N GLU A 35 -14.57 -1.21 -13.20
CA GLU A 35 -14.96 -0.23 -14.22
C GLU A 35 -16.39 0.27 -14.03
N ASN A 36 -17.33 -0.59 -13.65
CA ASN A 36 -18.71 -0.19 -13.38
C ASN A 36 -18.80 0.70 -12.14
N ASP A 37 -18.08 0.35 -11.07
CA ASP A 37 -17.99 1.18 -9.88
C ASP A 37 -17.46 2.58 -10.23
N PHE A 38 -16.40 2.68 -11.03
CA PHE A 38 -15.82 3.96 -11.44
C PHE A 38 -16.78 4.82 -12.26
N LYS A 39 -17.59 4.21 -13.14
CA LYS A 39 -18.66 4.92 -13.86
C LYS A 39 -19.70 5.49 -12.89
N LEU A 40 -20.14 4.70 -11.91
CA LEU A 40 -21.13 5.14 -10.93
C LEU A 40 -20.57 6.26 -10.06
N LEU A 41 -19.33 6.14 -9.56
CA LEU A 41 -18.68 7.16 -8.76
C LEU A 41 -18.50 8.46 -9.53
N LYS A 42 -18.05 8.39 -10.77
CA LYS A 42 -17.93 9.55 -11.65
C LYS A 42 -19.27 10.26 -11.87
N ASN A 43 -20.33 9.50 -12.11
CA ASN A 43 -21.69 10.05 -12.29
C ASN A 43 -22.23 10.71 -11.00
N ALA A 44 -21.78 10.21 -9.83
CA ALA A 44 -22.10 10.81 -8.54
C ALA A 44 -21.22 12.04 -8.19
N GLY A 45 -20.32 12.46 -9.09
CA GLY A 45 -19.46 13.62 -8.87
C GLY A 45 -18.21 13.34 -8.04
N ILE A 46 -17.91 12.07 -7.74
CA ILE A 46 -16.68 11.67 -7.04
C ILE A 46 -15.51 11.77 -8.02
N THR A 47 -14.44 12.40 -7.58
CA THR A 47 -13.24 12.64 -8.41
C THR A 47 -11.97 12.04 -7.84
N HIS A 48 -11.95 11.71 -6.55
CA HIS A 48 -10.77 11.21 -5.85
C HIS A 48 -11.09 9.92 -5.10
N LEU A 49 -10.17 8.97 -5.17
CA LEU A 49 -10.26 7.68 -4.48
C LEU A 49 -9.03 7.50 -3.60
N ARG A 50 -9.24 7.17 -2.33
CA ARG A 50 -8.19 6.60 -1.49
C ARG A 50 -8.29 5.09 -1.61
N VAL A 51 -7.21 4.44 -2.08
CA VAL A 51 -7.18 3.02 -2.41
C VAL A 51 -6.12 2.30 -1.58
N PHE A 52 -6.39 1.03 -1.30
CA PHE A 52 -5.66 0.24 -0.30
C PHE A 52 -5.08 -1.04 -0.91
N PRO A 53 -3.87 -1.02 -1.48
CA PRO A 53 -3.12 -2.23 -1.78
C PRO A 53 -2.85 -3.03 -0.50
N LEU A 54 -3.66 -4.07 -0.26
CA LEU A 54 -3.58 -4.83 0.99
C LEU A 54 -2.21 -5.49 1.11
N TRP A 55 -1.44 -5.14 2.14
CA TRP A 55 -0.03 -5.47 2.26
C TRP A 55 0.29 -6.96 2.02
N PRO A 56 -0.37 -7.97 2.66
CA PRO A 56 -0.05 -9.38 2.43
C PRO A 56 -0.43 -9.90 1.03
N VAL A 57 -1.22 -9.15 0.25
CA VAL A 57 -1.53 -9.52 -1.14
C VAL A 57 -0.44 -9.02 -2.08
N PHE A 58 0.08 -7.83 -1.83
CA PHE A 58 1.13 -7.23 -2.65
C PHE A 58 2.54 -7.68 -2.26
N GLN A 59 2.74 -8.08 -1.00
CA GLN A 59 4.01 -8.64 -0.51
C GLN A 59 3.74 -9.95 0.25
N PRO A 60 3.41 -11.06 -0.44
CA PRO A 60 2.94 -12.30 0.16
C PRO A 60 4.08 -13.18 0.68
N LEU A 61 5.01 -12.60 1.45
CA LEU A 61 6.18 -13.29 1.98
C LEU A 61 5.81 -14.34 3.01
N THR A 62 6.39 -15.52 2.87
CA THR A 62 6.51 -16.56 3.89
C THR A 62 7.95 -16.67 4.37
N ALA A 63 8.14 -17.10 5.61
CA ALA A 63 9.46 -17.40 6.16
C ALA A 63 9.64 -18.91 6.27
N LEU A 64 10.66 -19.43 5.61
CA LEU A 64 11.07 -20.83 5.75
C LEU A 64 12.15 -20.91 6.83
N TYR A 65 11.98 -21.85 7.77
CA TYR A 65 12.85 -21.97 8.93
C TYR A 65 13.79 -23.16 8.80
N GLY A 66 15.05 -22.92 9.14
CA GLY A 66 16.02 -23.99 9.30
C GLY A 66 15.85 -24.75 10.62
N SER A 67 16.65 -25.79 10.82
CA SER A 67 16.65 -26.63 12.03
C SER A 67 16.94 -25.87 13.34
N THR A 68 17.45 -24.63 13.25
CA THR A 68 17.79 -23.77 14.39
C THR A 68 16.72 -22.73 14.71
N THR A 69 15.49 -22.86 14.20
CA THR A 69 14.41 -21.88 14.33
C THR A 69 14.71 -20.49 13.77
N LYS A 70 15.83 -20.31 13.11
CA LYS A 70 16.15 -19.07 12.38
C LYS A 70 15.52 -19.11 11.00
N VAL A 71 15.10 -17.94 10.51
CA VAL A 71 14.66 -17.82 9.13
C VAL A 71 15.83 -18.23 8.22
N TYR A 72 15.61 -19.24 7.41
CA TYR A 72 16.55 -19.75 6.41
C TYR A 72 16.45 -18.89 5.15
N GLU A 73 15.23 -18.72 4.65
CA GLU A 73 14.96 -17.86 3.50
C GLU A 73 13.53 -17.30 3.54
N TYR A 74 13.28 -16.28 2.72
CA TYR A 74 11.94 -15.78 2.43
C TYR A 74 11.50 -16.28 1.06
N ALA A 75 10.22 -16.66 0.94
CA ALA A 75 9.65 -17.33 -0.22
C ALA A 75 8.24 -16.82 -0.53
N PHE A 76 7.65 -17.24 -1.64
CA PHE A 76 6.22 -17.13 -1.90
C PHE A 76 5.58 -18.51 -1.69
N GLY A 77 4.99 -18.72 -0.50
CA GLY A 77 4.63 -20.07 -0.06
C GLY A 77 5.89 -20.92 0.10
N GLU A 78 6.02 -22.00 -0.66
CA GLU A 78 7.20 -22.88 -0.72
C GLU A 78 8.13 -22.52 -1.89
N ASP A 79 7.72 -21.63 -2.81
CA ASP A 79 8.50 -21.28 -3.99
C ASP A 79 9.53 -20.19 -3.67
N PRO A 80 10.78 -20.35 -4.10
CA PRO A 80 11.81 -19.32 -3.96
C PRO A 80 11.39 -17.98 -4.57
N LEU A 81 11.84 -16.87 -3.98
CA LEU A 81 11.62 -15.56 -4.58
C LEU A 81 12.24 -15.50 -5.98
N PRO A 82 11.50 -15.07 -7.01
CA PRO A 82 12.05 -14.92 -8.36
C PRO A 82 13.27 -13.99 -8.40
N ASP A 83 14.27 -14.30 -9.23
CA ASP A 83 15.42 -13.41 -9.44
C ASP A 83 15.05 -12.23 -10.37
N THR A 84 14.09 -11.44 -9.94
CA THR A 84 13.61 -10.23 -10.57
C THR A 84 13.65 -9.07 -9.57
N GLU A 85 13.47 -7.83 -10.04
CA GLU A 85 13.36 -6.67 -9.13
C GLU A 85 12.16 -6.83 -8.17
N ALA A 86 11.02 -7.33 -8.67
CA ALA A 86 9.85 -7.64 -7.86
C ALA A 86 10.14 -8.71 -6.80
N GLY A 87 10.74 -9.83 -7.21
CA GLY A 87 11.06 -10.92 -6.28
C GLY A 87 12.06 -10.51 -5.21
N ARG A 88 13.11 -9.77 -5.55
CA ARG A 88 14.03 -9.19 -4.55
C ARG A 88 13.39 -8.22 -3.58
N ALA A 89 12.28 -7.59 -3.96
CA ALA A 89 11.44 -6.77 -3.08
C ALA A 89 10.35 -7.57 -2.35
N GLY A 90 10.22 -8.87 -2.63
CA GLY A 90 9.16 -9.73 -2.11
C GLY A 90 7.78 -9.37 -2.63
N VAL A 91 7.69 -8.75 -3.82
CA VAL A 91 6.44 -8.19 -4.36
C VAL A 91 5.82 -9.13 -5.38
N SER A 92 4.51 -9.35 -5.26
CA SER A 92 3.71 -10.11 -6.22
C SER A 92 3.56 -9.35 -7.53
N GLU A 93 4.14 -9.86 -8.59
CA GLU A 93 4.00 -9.32 -9.94
C GLU A 93 2.54 -9.34 -10.41
N SER A 94 1.82 -10.42 -10.10
CA SER A 94 0.38 -10.55 -10.42
C SER A 94 -0.46 -9.46 -9.74
N ALA A 95 -0.20 -9.15 -8.46
CA ALA A 95 -0.89 -8.07 -7.77
C ALA A 95 -0.57 -6.69 -8.38
N CYS A 96 0.68 -6.47 -8.78
CA CYS A 96 1.06 -5.24 -9.47
C CYS A 96 0.39 -5.09 -10.83
N GLN A 97 0.24 -6.17 -11.61
CA GLN A 97 -0.49 -6.14 -12.89
C GLN A 97 -1.97 -5.77 -12.69
N LYS A 98 -2.62 -6.31 -11.65
CA LYS A 98 -3.99 -5.90 -11.27
C LYS A 98 -4.05 -4.40 -10.94
N PHE A 99 -3.06 -3.90 -10.21
CA PHE A 99 -2.98 -2.47 -9.87
C PHE A 99 -2.71 -1.58 -11.09
N GLU A 100 -1.97 -2.05 -12.09
CA GLU A 100 -1.80 -1.33 -13.38
C GLU A 100 -3.14 -1.19 -14.12
N VAL A 101 -3.92 -2.29 -14.17
CA VAL A 101 -5.28 -2.27 -14.75
C VAL A 101 -6.15 -1.25 -13.99
N PHE A 102 -6.11 -1.27 -12.67
CA PHE A 102 -6.84 -0.33 -11.82
C PHE A 102 -6.47 1.13 -12.11
N CYS A 103 -5.18 1.45 -12.21
CA CYS A 103 -4.71 2.79 -12.55
C CYS A 103 -5.18 3.23 -13.94
N ARG A 104 -5.14 2.33 -14.93
CA ARG A 104 -5.63 2.58 -16.29
C ARG A 104 -7.13 2.90 -16.30
N LEU A 105 -7.92 2.16 -15.54
CA LEU A 105 -9.36 2.42 -15.41
C LEU A 105 -9.62 3.75 -14.70
N ALA A 106 -8.89 4.06 -13.62
CA ALA A 106 -9.00 5.36 -12.95
C ALA A 106 -8.70 6.52 -13.91
N GLN A 107 -7.62 6.41 -14.68
CA GLN A 107 -7.28 7.41 -15.71
C GLN A 107 -8.39 7.53 -16.77
N LYS A 108 -8.91 6.41 -17.27
CA LYS A 108 -9.99 6.38 -18.27
C LYS A 108 -11.23 7.13 -17.79
N HIS A 109 -11.58 7.03 -16.50
CA HIS A 109 -12.74 7.68 -15.92
C HIS A 109 -12.43 9.05 -15.27
N GLY A 110 -11.19 9.54 -15.40
CA GLY A 110 -10.78 10.83 -14.87
C GLY A 110 -10.78 10.89 -13.33
N LEU A 111 -10.55 9.74 -12.69
CA LEU A 111 -10.40 9.61 -11.23
C LEU A 111 -8.94 9.77 -10.83
N LYS A 112 -8.71 10.35 -9.65
CA LYS A 112 -7.39 10.51 -9.04
C LYS A 112 -7.25 9.59 -7.83
N LEU A 113 -6.04 9.06 -7.62
CA LEU A 113 -5.76 8.04 -6.62
C LEU A 113 -4.81 8.56 -5.55
N ILE A 114 -5.19 8.42 -4.29
CA ILE A 114 -4.30 8.46 -3.13
C ILE A 114 -4.08 7.01 -2.70
N VAL A 115 -2.85 6.55 -2.72
CA VAL A 115 -2.52 5.13 -2.58
C VAL A 115 -1.90 4.85 -1.22
N ALA A 116 -2.58 4.06 -0.39
CA ALA A 116 -2.08 3.64 0.93
C ALA A 116 -1.06 2.51 0.79
N LEU A 117 0.23 2.81 1.02
CA LEU A 117 1.35 1.91 0.74
C LEU A 117 1.38 0.69 1.66
N ILE A 118 1.43 0.90 2.98
CA ILE A 118 1.43 -0.20 3.96
C ILE A 118 0.03 -0.33 4.57
N THR A 119 -0.88 -0.97 3.82
CA THR A 119 -2.21 -1.28 4.35
C THR A 119 -2.13 -2.52 5.24
N GLY A 120 -1.61 -2.34 6.44
CA GLY A 120 -1.44 -3.38 7.46
C GLY A 120 -2.55 -3.40 8.52
N HIS A 121 -3.36 -2.34 8.61
CA HIS A 121 -4.55 -2.26 9.46
C HIS A 121 -5.77 -1.90 8.61
N MET A 122 -6.88 -2.58 8.84
CA MET A 122 -8.16 -2.26 8.20
C MET A 122 -9.31 -2.84 9.02
N SER A 123 -10.30 -2.00 9.38
CA SER A 123 -11.52 -2.42 10.06
C SER A 123 -11.23 -3.27 11.31
N PHE A 124 -10.38 -2.78 12.20
CA PHE A 124 -9.96 -3.43 13.46
C PHE A 124 -9.20 -4.75 13.29
N ARG A 125 -8.67 -5.03 12.09
CA ARG A 125 -7.90 -6.26 11.83
C ARG A 125 -6.51 -5.92 11.33
N THR A 126 -5.54 -6.72 11.78
CA THR A 126 -4.17 -6.67 11.27
C THR A 126 -4.04 -7.56 10.04
N TYR A 127 -3.40 -7.02 9.01
CA TYR A 127 -3.07 -7.70 7.77
C TYR A 127 -1.57 -7.54 7.51
N CYS A 128 -0.83 -8.61 7.67
CA CYS A 128 0.60 -8.62 7.38
C CYS A 128 0.98 -9.86 6.57
N PRO A 129 2.12 -9.86 5.86
CA PRO A 129 2.66 -11.07 5.27
C PRO A 129 2.81 -12.18 6.30
N PRO A 130 2.55 -13.46 5.96
CA PRO A 130 2.71 -14.59 6.88
C PRO A 130 4.08 -14.64 7.57
N ALA A 131 5.13 -14.22 6.88
CA ALA A 131 6.48 -14.13 7.44
C ALA A 131 6.62 -13.21 8.65
N PHE A 132 5.67 -12.33 8.88
CA PHE A 132 5.73 -11.28 9.92
C PHE A 132 4.64 -11.40 10.98
N GLU A 133 3.85 -12.47 10.95
CA GLU A 133 2.87 -12.75 11.98
C GLU A 133 3.54 -12.83 13.36
N GLY A 134 2.94 -12.16 14.35
CA GLY A 134 3.45 -12.12 15.72
C GLY A 134 4.69 -11.24 15.93
N ARG A 135 5.15 -10.48 14.92
CA ARG A 135 6.27 -9.55 15.04
C ARG A 135 5.78 -8.12 15.25
N GLU A 136 6.68 -7.26 15.73
CA GLU A 136 6.47 -5.83 15.88
C GLU A 136 6.57 -5.14 14.50
N LEU A 137 5.41 -4.84 13.89
CA LEU A 137 5.35 -4.44 12.48
C LEU A 137 5.96 -3.07 12.19
N LEU A 138 6.06 -2.20 13.19
CA LEU A 138 6.57 -0.82 13.03
C LEU A 138 7.99 -0.63 13.57
N SER A 139 8.58 -1.64 14.23
CA SER A 139 9.89 -1.48 14.88
C SER A 139 10.86 -2.63 14.66
N ASP A 140 10.39 -3.81 14.25
CA ASP A 140 11.29 -4.93 13.97
C ASP A 140 12.15 -4.64 12.73
N PRO A 141 13.49 -4.65 12.85
CA PRO A 141 14.38 -4.25 11.74
C PRO A 141 14.23 -5.09 10.46
N GLU A 142 13.89 -6.38 10.62
CA GLU A 142 13.70 -7.25 9.45
C GLU A 142 12.38 -6.93 8.74
N VAL A 143 11.31 -6.67 9.49
CA VAL A 143 10.03 -6.22 8.94
C VAL A 143 10.19 -4.88 8.23
N LEU A 144 10.84 -3.93 8.86
CA LEU A 144 11.10 -2.59 8.30
C LEU A 144 11.90 -2.67 7.00
N LYS A 145 12.92 -3.54 6.95
CA LYS A 145 13.70 -3.78 5.72
C LYS A 145 12.82 -4.21 4.55
N TRP A 146 11.87 -5.13 4.79
CA TRP A 146 10.97 -5.61 3.76
C TRP A 146 9.91 -4.58 3.38
N GLN A 147 9.40 -3.80 4.32
CA GLN A 147 8.51 -2.68 4.01
C GLN A 147 9.21 -1.64 3.12
N VAL A 148 10.45 -1.27 3.44
CA VAL A 148 11.25 -0.34 2.62
C VAL A 148 11.47 -0.88 1.20
N ARG A 149 11.77 -2.18 1.04
CA ARG A 149 11.91 -2.81 -0.28
C ARG A 149 10.60 -2.76 -1.07
N PHE A 150 9.48 -3.09 -0.42
CA PHE A 150 8.15 -3.01 -1.02
C PHE A 150 7.84 -1.59 -1.48
N VAL A 151 7.97 -0.61 -0.59
CA VAL A 151 7.64 0.79 -0.87
C VAL A 151 8.49 1.33 -2.02
N LYS A 152 9.81 1.09 -1.99
CA LYS A 152 10.70 1.54 -3.08
C LYS A 152 10.32 0.92 -4.42
N TYR A 153 10.08 -0.39 -4.46
CA TYR A 153 9.69 -1.06 -5.69
C TYR A 153 8.34 -0.54 -6.21
N PHE A 154 7.34 -0.48 -5.33
CA PHE A 154 5.97 -0.10 -5.69
C PHE A 154 5.90 1.36 -6.16
N VAL A 155 6.48 2.28 -5.41
CA VAL A 155 6.51 3.70 -5.76
C VAL A 155 7.27 3.92 -7.07
N LYS A 156 8.47 3.35 -7.23
CA LYS A 156 9.25 3.44 -8.48
C LYS A 156 8.45 2.97 -9.69
N ARG A 157 7.71 1.86 -9.56
CA ARG A 157 6.92 1.28 -10.64
C ARG A 157 5.74 2.15 -11.05
N PHE A 158 5.08 2.79 -10.08
CA PHE A 158 3.80 3.45 -10.29
C PHE A 158 3.85 4.98 -10.27
N ALA A 159 4.94 5.61 -9.90
CA ALA A 159 5.05 7.08 -9.80
C ALA A 159 4.72 7.81 -11.12
N ALA A 160 4.91 7.18 -12.28
CA ALA A 160 4.58 7.75 -13.57
C ALA A 160 3.12 7.56 -14.01
N GLN A 161 2.28 6.87 -13.21
CA GLN A 161 0.88 6.64 -13.55
C GLN A 161 0.07 7.94 -13.40
N PRO A 162 -0.59 8.43 -14.48
CA PRO A 162 -1.25 9.74 -14.46
C PRO A 162 -2.44 9.85 -13.50
N ALA A 163 -2.98 8.71 -13.08
CA ALA A 163 -4.07 8.67 -12.11
C ALA A 163 -3.59 8.91 -10.68
N ILE A 164 -2.33 8.63 -10.37
CA ILE A 164 -1.81 8.79 -9.01
C ILE A 164 -1.67 10.27 -8.68
N LEU A 165 -2.22 10.67 -7.54
CA LEU A 165 -2.18 12.02 -7.00
C LEU A 165 -1.21 12.13 -5.82
N GLY A 166 -1.07 11.08 -5.03
CA GLY A 166 -0.21 11.07 -3.85
C GLY A 166 -0.11 9.71 -3.19
N TRP A 167 0.81 9.61 -2.25
CA TRP A 167 1.09 8.43 -1.46
C TRP A 167 0.63 8.65 -0.04
N ASP A 168 0.00 7.64 0.51
CA ASP A 168 -0.34 7.54 1.92
C ASP A 168 0.54 6.45 2.53
N LEU A 169 1.19 6.71 3.66
CA LEU A 169 2.13 5.75 4.25
C LEU A 169 1.45 4.45 4.67
N GLY A 170 0.19 4.51 5.08
CA GLY A 170 -0.60 3.34 5.46
C GLY A 170 -1.98 3.71 5.97
N ASN A 171 -2.83 2.72 6.18
CA ASN A 171 -4.12 2.96 6.80
C ASN A 171 -4.02 2.78 8.32
N GLU A 172 -4.21 3.89 9.06
CA GLU A 172 -4.24 3.90 10.53
C GLU A 172 -3.08 3.10 11.17
N PRO A 173 -1.82 3.34 10.76
CA PRO A 173 -0.70 2.49 11.17
C PRO A 173 -0.43 2.50 12.67
N VAL A 174 -0.92 3.51 13.40
CA VAL A 174 -0.86 3.57 14.87
C VAL A 174 -1.60 2.41 15.55
N ASN A 175 -2.55 1.80 14.87
CA ASN A 175 -3.30 0.66 15.37
C ASN A 175 -2.58 -0.69 15.15
N LEU A 176 -1.42 -0.67 14.51
CA LEU A 176 -0.58 -1.86 14.37
C LEU A 176 0.13 -2.21 15.68
N PRO A 177 0.40 -3.51 15.94
CA PRO A 177 1.13 -3.94 17.13
C PRO A 177 2.44 -3.19 17.33
N GLY A 178 2.73 -2.82 18.57
CA GLY A 178 3.99 -2.16 18.98
C GLY A 178 3.91 -0.63 19.06
N CYS A 179 2.96 0.03 18.44
CA CYS A 179 2.85 1.49 18.46
C CYS A 179 2.14 2.03 19.71
N GLN A 180 1.19 1.31 20.28
CA GLN A 180 0.26 1.79 21.32
C GLN A 180 0.93 2.30 22.59
N ASN A 181 2.15 1.83 22.90
CA ASN A 181 2.87 2.19 24.13
C ASN A 181 4.02 3.18 23.90
N ASN A 182 4.33 3.51 22.64
CA ASN A 182 5.45 4.41 22.34
C ASN A 182 5.23 5.14 20.99
N PRO A 183 4.72 6.37 21.02
CA PRO A 183 4.48 7.17 19.82
C PRO A 183 5.75 7.46 19.00
N ASN A 184 6.94 7.42 19.62
CA ASN A 184 8.20 7.59 18.91
C ASN A 184 8.45 6.48 17.87
N ILE A 185 7.92 5.27 18.08
CA ILE A 185 7.98 4.18 17.09
C ILE A 185 7.29 4.61 15.81
N PHE A 186 6.10 5.17 15.93
CA PHE A 186 5.35 5.67 14.78
C PHE A 186 6.10 6.79 14.05
N TYR A 187 6.67 7.76 14.78
CA TYR A 187 7.47 8.83 14.18
C TYR A 187 8.66 8.29 13.37
N VAL A 188 9.42 7.35 13.94
CA VAL A 188 10.57 6.72 13.27
C VAL A 188 10.11 5.94 12.05
N TRP A 189 9.01 5.16 12.16
CA TRP A 189 8.44 4.42 11.05
C TRP A 189 7.97 5.35 9.92
N CYS A 190 7.22 6.40 10.24
CA CYS A 190 6.78 7.40 9.25
C CYS A 190 7.96 8.01 8.50
N THR A 191 9.01 8.41 9.22
CA THR A 191 10.22 8.98 8.61
C THR A 191 10.86 7.99 7.66
N LEU A 192 11.04 6.74 8.09
CA LEU A 192 11.67 5.68 7.28
C LEU A 192 10.87 5.38 6.00
N ILE A 193 9.55 5.24 6.11
CA ILE A 193 8.69 4.89 4.97
C ILE A 193 8.52 6.09 4.04
N ALA A 194 8.39 7.30 4.57
CA ALA A 194 8.35 8.52 3.77
C ALA A 194 9.64 8.74 2.98
N ASP A 195 10.81 8.53 3.61
CA ASP A 195 12.11 8.63 2.93
C ASP A 195 12.25 7.56 1.84
N ALA A 196 11.79 6.34 2.10
CA ALA A 196 11.77 5.28 1.09
C ALA A 196 10.92 5.66 -0.13
N ALA A 197 9.72 6.19 0.09
CA ALA A 197 8.84 6.66 -0.99
C ALA A 197 9.46 7.86 -1.71
N ARG A 198 9.93 8.86 -0.97
CA ARG A 198 10.51 10.10 -1.49
C ARG A 198 11.77 9.85 -2.33
N SER A 199 12.57 8.85 -1.99
CA SER A 199 13.75 8.45 -2.75
C SER A 199 13.43 7.94 -4.18
N CYS A 200 12.18 7.49 -4.39
CA CYS A 200 11.71 6.98 -5.68
C CYS A 200 10.76 7.94 -6.40
N ASP A 201 10.11 8.82 -5.65
CA ASP A 201 9.18 9.82 -6.16
C ASP A 201 9.32 11.14 -5.38
N PRO A 202 10.09 12.10 -5.88
CA PRO A 202 10.24 13.39 -5.24
C PRO A 202 9.06 14.34 -5.44
N ASN A 203 8.09 14.00 -6.31
CA ASN A 203 7.10 14.96 -6.80
C ASN A 203 5.74 14.84 -6.13
N HIS A 204 5.24 13.61 -5.92
CA HIS A 204 3.92 13.43 -5.34
C HIS A 204 3.93 13.74 -3.83
N PRO A 205 2.85 14.30 -3.30
CA PRO A 205 2.68 14.50 -1.85
C PRO A 205 2.62 13.16 -1.12
N ILE A 206 3.02 13.20 0.15
CA ILE A 206 2.95 12.07 1.08
C ILE A 206 2.12 12.48 2.27
N ILE A 207 1.19 11.63 2.70
CA ILE A 207 0.36 11.78 3.90
C ILE A 207 0.60 10.60 4.86
N SER A 208 0.37 10.81 6.15
CA SER A 208 0.68 9.82 7.20
C SER A 208 -0.34 8.70 7.34
N GLY A 209 -1.58 8.90 6.87
CA GLY A 209 -2.68 7.93 7.01
C GLY A 209 -3.23 7.78 8.42
N LEU A 210 -2.98 8.74 9.29
CA LEU A 210 -3.52 8.78 10.66
C LEU A 210 -5.03 8.98 10.68
N ASP A 211 -5.69 8.44 11.69
CA ASP A 211 -7.13 8.57 11.95
C ASP A 211 -7.46 9.59 13.03
N ASN A 212 -6.47 10.00 13.83
CA ASN A 212 -6.63 10.98 14.88
C ASN A 212 -5.45 11.98 14.95
N SER A 213 -5.67 13.11 15.64
CA SER A 213 -4.70 14.17 15.84
C SER A 213 -3.87 14.04 17.13
N ASP A 214 -4.00 12.95 17.87
CA ASP A 214 -3.44 12.81 19.22
C ASP A 214 -1.95 12.39 19.25
N ILE A 215 -1.30 12.43 18.10
CA ILE A 215 0.15 12.20 17.98
C ILE A 215 0.79 13.52 17.55
N GLU A 216 0.95 14.41 18.52
CA GLU A 216 1.82 15.59 18.45
C GLU A 216 3.27 15.25 18.88
#